data_783d1713870334ccbe0564f892a1618b
#
_entry.id   783d1713870334ccbe0564f892a1618b
#
_cell.length_a   1.000
_cell.length_b   1.000
_cell.length_c   1.000
_cell.angle_alpha   90.00
_cell.angle_beta   90.00
_cell.angle_gamma   90.00
#
_symmetry.space_group_name_H-M   'P 1'
#
loop_
_entity.id
_entity.type
_entity.pdbx_description
1 polymer ?
#
loop_
_entity_poly.entity_id
_entity_poly.type
_entity_poly.pdbx_seq_one_letter_code
_entity_poly.pdbx_strand_id
1 'polypeptide(L)'
;MKQTPPDNRLLTSDHSYGPSSSTLKLANEFLYVHSLSDLLPYRSFDIKTQLFMNRKSIGFVLETLPLARYEDAIPRQLTGIFQHSLPLGSNLQCLMIASARTEPWIQTWEDARRGSRESIQELAKERGAHFRTLSHGQGLRTFRLLLSYSESRSAFKSLEAILAFREQLTTTLKGWGLPVKVWQPSDLLFGLDELLNPSDQLKTPAVFW
;
A
#
# COMPACT_ATOMS: atom_id res chain seq x y z
N MET A 1 67.67 -15.19 30.95
CA MET A 1 66.40 -15.42 30.22
C MET A 1 65.46 -14.29 30.61
N LYS A 2 65.31 -13.28 29.74
CA LYS A 2 64.39 -12.17 29.92
C LYS A 2 63.10 -12.52 29.09
N GLN A 3 61.99 -12.70 29.79
CA GLN A 3 60.68 -12.86 29.15
C GLN A 3 60.16 -11.49 28.73
N THR A 4 59.87 -11.35 27.48
CA THR A 4 59.16 -10.21 26.85
C THR A 4 57.69 -10.33 27.15
N PRO A 5 56.97 -9.27 27.57
CA PRO A 5 55.51 -9.33 27.73
C PRO A 5 54.81 -9.30 26.40
N PRO A 6 53.61 -9.91 26.25
CA PRO A 6 52.87 -9.95 25.01
C PRO A 6 52.34 -8.56 24.63
N ASP A 7 52.47 -8.27 23.34
CA ASP A 7 52.01 -7.05 22.67
C ASP A 7 50.47 -7.03 22.64
N ASN A 8 49.91 -6.17 23.46
CA ASN A 8 48.44 -6.00 23.61
C ASN A 8 47.94 -4.91 22.67
N ARG A 9 48.20 -5.08 21.35
CA ARG A 9 47.60 -4.28 20.29
C ARG A 9 46.40 -5.00 19.70
N LEU A 10 45.30 -5.01 20.45
CA LEU A 10 44.01 -5.44 19.91
C LEU A 10 42.95 -4.40 20.21
N LEU A 11 42.41 -3.83 19.11
CA LEU A 11 41.08 -3.30 19.00
C LEU A 11 40.80 -1.96 19.67
N THR A 12 41.27 -0.91 19.03
CA THR A 12 40.51 0.34 19.00
C THR A 12 40.02 0.53 17.55
N SER A 13 39.00 -0.20 17.14
CA SER A 13 38.16 0.21 16.04
C SER A 13 37.11 1.15 16.63
N ASP A 14 37.41 2.43 16.68
CA ASP A 14 36.44 3.49 16.83
C ASP A 14 35.53 3.51 15.59
N HIS A 15 34.60 2.58 15.54
CA HIS A 15 33.43 2.72 14.73
C HIS A 15 32.47 3.65 15.47
N SER A 16 32.70 4.96 15.34
CA SER A 16 31.71 5.95 15.68
C SER A 16 30.50 5.73 14.74
N TYR A 17 29.52 4.95 15.20
CA TYR A 17 28.19 4.87 14.59
C TYR A 17 27.44 6.18 14.82
N GLY A 18 27.96 7.28 14.33
CA GLY A 18 27.23 8.52 14.20
C GLY A 18 26.28 8.43 13.00
N PRO A 19 25.07 8.99 13.09
CA PRO A 19 24.18 9.03 11.93
C PRO A 19 24.90 9.71 10.77
N SER A 20 24.77 9.15 9.57
CA SER A 20 25.37 9.73 8.36
C SER A 20 24.88 11.17 8.14
N SER A 21 25.66 12.00 7.45
CA SER A 21 25.26 13.38 7.15
C SER A 21 23.91 13.46 6.39
N SER A 22 23.56 12.43 5.65
CA SER A 22 22.26 12.27 4.99
C SER A 22 21.15 11.99 5.99
N THR A 23 21.40 11.18 7.00
CA THR A 23 20.43 10.88 8.08
C THR A 23 20.17 12.12 8.94
N LEU A 24 21.20 12.91 9.24
CA LEU A 24 21.06 14.19 9.96
C LEU A 24 20.30 15.24 9.15
N LYS A 25 20.51 15.32 7.84
CA LYS A 25 19.72 16.19 6.97
C LYS A 25 18.24 15.80 6.92
N LEU A 26 17.94 14.50 6.79
CA LEU A 26 16.58 13.98 6.90
C LEU A 26 15.97 14.30 8.28
N ALA A 27 16.68 14.04 9.38
CA ALA A 27 16.18 14.34 10.71
C ALA A 27 15.88 15.84 10.89
N ASN A 28 16.75 16.72 10.37
CA ASN A 28 16.50 18.16 10.41
C ASN A 28 15.30 18.59 9.54
N GLU A 29 15.07 17.97 8.38
CA GLU A 29 13.86 18.21 7.59
C GLU A 29 12.60 17.84 8.39
N PHE A 30 12.61 16.75 9.15
CA PHE A 30 11.47 16.33 9.98
C PHE A 30 11.23 17.26 11.19
N LEU A 31 12.27 17.86 11.75
CA LEU A 31 12.14 18.77 12.90
C LEU A 31 11.42 20.09 12.58
N TYR A 32 11.36 20.49 11.31
CA TYR A 32 10.70 21.71 10.86
C TYR A 32 9.33 21.47 10.20
N VAL A 33 8.79 20.26 10.31
CA VAL A 33 7.49 19.92 9.72
C VAL A 33 6.37 20.38 10.66
N HIS A 34 5.57 21.31 10.19
CA HIS A 34 4.44 21.87 10.96
C HIS A 34 3.16 21.02 10.84
N SER A 35 3.04 20.22 9.76
CA SER A 35 1.88 19.38 9.54
C SER A 35 2.22 18.12 8.73
N LEU A 36 1.40 17.07 8.88
CA LEU A 36 1.52 15.85 8.10
C LEU A 36 1.46 16.13 6.58
N SER A 37 0.68 17.12 6.16
CA SER A 37 0.56 17.51 4.75
C SER A 37 1.88 17.98 4.12
N ASP A 38 2.82 18.50 4.94
CA ASP A 38 4.13 18.93 4.46
C ASP A 38 5.05 17.76 4.15
N LEU A 39 4.88 16.64 4.88
CA LEU A 39 5.60 15.39 4.66
C LEU A 39 5.09 14.65 3.43
N LEU A 40 3.79 14.72 3.17
CA LEU A 40 3.19 13.97 2.08
C LEU A 40 3.49 14.61 0.73
N PRO A 41 3.81 13.81 -0.30
CA PRO A 41 4.11 14.32 -1.63
C PRO A 41 2.91 14.86 -2.38
N TYR A 42 1.69 14.49 -1.97
CA TYR A 42 0.43 14.78 -2.66
C TYR A 42 0.10 16.26 -2.67
N ARG A 43 -0.36 16.80 -3.82
CA ARG A 43 -0.72 18.20 -3.98
C ARG A 43 -2.12 18.41 -4.54
N SER A 44 -2.49 17.66 -5.56
CA SER A 44 -3.81 17.72 -6.18
C SER A 44 -4.16 16.43 -6.88
N PHE A 45 -5.42 16.32 -7.28
CA PHE A 45 -5.95 15.18 -8.03
C PHE A 45 -6.73 15.71 -9.23
N ASP A 46 -6.43 15.15 -10.40
CA ASP A 46 -7.20 15.44 -11.59
C ASP A 46 -8.35 14.45 -11.75
N ILE A 47 -9.57 14.94 -11.61
CA ILE A 47 -10.79 14.13 -11.65
C ILE A 47 -10.99 13.47 -13.03
N LYS A 48 -10.59 14.16 -14.12
CA LYS A 48 -10.80 13.64 -15.48
C LYS A 48 -9.90 12.46 -15.79
N THR A 49 -8.64 12.57 -15.44
CA THR A 49 -7.63 11.54 -15.69
C THR A 49 -7.48 10.57 -14.52
N GLN A 50 -8.02 10.90 -13.36
CA GLN A 50 -7.85 10.14 -12.11
C GLN A 50 -6.37 9.94 -11.75
N LEU A 51 -5.57 10.99 -11.88
CA LEU A 51 -4.16 11.01 -11.54
C LEU A 51 -3.89 11.91 -10.33
N PHE A 52 -3.01 11.45 -9.47
CA PHE A 52 -2.45 12.24 -8.38
C PHE A 52 -1.28 13.06 -8.88
N MET A 53 -1.37 14.37 -8.63
CA MET A 53 -0.29 15.32 -8.89
C MET A 53 0.50 15.51 -7.60
N ASN A 54 1.72 14.98 -7.57
CA ASN A 54 2.62 15.12 -6.44
C ASN A 54 3.56 16.31 -6.63
N ARG A 55 4.33 16.64 -5.59
CA ARG A 55 5.32 17.72 -5.64
C ARG A 55 6.30 17.56 -6.82
N LYS A 56 6.81 16.34 -7.05
CA LYS A 56 7.84 16.04 -8.05
C LYS A 56 7.44 14.96 -9.06
N SER A 57 6.28 14.36 -8.91
CA SER A 57 5.81 13.24 -9.74
C SER A 57 4.33 13.34 -10.06
N ILE A 58 3.90 12.53 -11.02
CA ILE A 58 2.50 12.30 -11.36
C ILE A 58 2.29 10.79 -11.37
N GLY A 59 1.12 10.32 -10.95
CA GLY A 59 0.87 8.90 -10.90
C GLY A 59 -0.55 8.51 -10.50
N PHE A 60 -0.76 7.21 -10.34
CA PHE A 60 -2.02 6.62 -9.92
C PHE A 60 -1.80 5.50 -8.93
N VAL A 61 -2.86 5.09 -8.25
CA VAL A 61 -2.89 3.90 -7.39
C VAL A 61 -4.04 3.01 -7.83
N LEU A 62 -3.74 1.74 -8.04
CA LEU A 62 -4.73 0.68 -8.24
C LEU A 62 -4.80 -0.15 -6.97
N GLU A 63 -6.03 -0.46 -6.55
CA GLU A 63 -6.28 -1.40 -5.48
C GLU A 63 -6.91 -2.67 -6.03
N THR A 64 -6.43 -3.81 -5.57
CA THR A 64 -6.94 -5.13 -5.92
C THR A 64 -6.80 -6.10 -4.76
N LEU A 65 -7.26 -7.32 -4.94
CA LEU A 65 -7.04 -8.41 -3.99
C LEU A 65 -5.73 -9.13 -4.31
N PRO A 66 -5.08 -9.76 -3.32
CA PRO A 66 -3.99 -10.67 -3.57
C PRO A 66 -4.44 -11.86 -4.44
N LEU A 67 -3.55 -12.38 -5.24
CA LEU A 67 -3.79 -13.59 -6.04
C LEU A 67 -4.06 -14.78 -5.11
N ALA A 68 -5.22 -15.41 -5.30
CA ALA A 68 -5.59 -16.61 -4.55
C ALA A 68 -5.06 -17.90 -5.18
N ARG A 69 -4.64 -17.83 -6.44
CA ARG A 69 -4.13 -18.97 -7.21
C ARG A 69 -2.87 -18.58 -7.96
N TYR A 70 -1.96 -19.56 -8.08
CA TYR A 70 -0.83 -19.46 -8.96
C TYR A 70 -1.19 -20.04 -10.33
N GLU A 71 -0.83 -19.30 -11.38
CA GLU A 71 -0.92 -19.74 -12.77
C GLU A 71 0.41 -19.45 -13.47
N ASP A 72 0.93 -20.39 -14.23
CA ASP A 72 2.24 -20.26 -14.89
C ASP A 72 2.34 -19.09 -15.88
N ALA A 73 1.20 -18.60 -16.35
CA ALA A 73 1.13 -17.45 -17.25
C ALA A 73 1.43 -16.12 -16.52
N ILE A 74 1.12 -16.00 -15.23
CA ILE A 74 1.23 -14.76 -14.46
C ILE A 74 2.67 -14.23 -14.39
N PRO A 75 3.69 -15.03 -14.02
CA PRO A 75 5.07 -14.55 -14.01
C PRO A 75 5.55 -14.06 -15.37
N ARG A 76 5.17 -14.72 -16.45
CA ARG A 76 5.54 -14.32 -17.83
C ARG A 76 4.92 -12.97 -18.20
N GLN A 77 3.64 -12.78 -17.87
CA GLN A 77 2.94 -11.52 -18.14
C GLN A 77 3.52 -10.37 -17.31
N LEU A 78 3.82 -10.60 -16.02
CA LEU A 78 4.50 -9.63 -15.17
C LEU A 78 5.88 -9.27 -15.74
N THR A 79 6.67 -10.27 -16.15
CA THR A 79 7.97 -10.03 -16.78
C THR A 79 7.81 -9.14 -18.02
N GLY A 80 6.82 -9.42 -18.88
CA GLY A 80 6.52 -8.58 -20.04
C GLY A 80 6.19 -7.14 -19.68
N ILE A 81 5.39 -6.93 -18.63
CA ILE A 81 5.07 -5.57 -18.14
C ILE A 81 6.32 -4.85 -17.67
N PHE A 82 7.15 -5.50 -16.84
CA PHE A 82 8.36 -4.89 -16.28
C PHE A 82 9.44 -4.61 -17.33
N GLN A 83 9.59 -5.48 -18.31
CA GLN A 83 10.63 -5.34 -19.34
C GLN A 83 10.25 -4.41 -20.48
N HIS A 84 8.98 -4.38 -20.87
CA HIS A 84 8.58 -3.74 -22.11
C HIS A 84 7.60 -2.58 -21.95
N SER A 85 6.82 -2.56 -20.85
CA SER A 85 5.75 -1.58 -20.69
C SER A 85 6.04 -0.53 -19.62
N LEU A 86 6.92 -0.83 -18.64
CA LEU A 86 7.26 0.12 -17.60
C LEU A 86 8.19 1.22 -18.15
N PRO A 87 7.76 2.49 -18.17
CA PRO A 87 8.57 3.59 -18.66
C PRO A 87 9.88 3.77 -17.87
N LEU A 88 10.97 4.06 -18.56
CA LEU A 88 12.25 4.36 -17.89
C LEU A 88 12.13 5.59 -17.01
N GLY A 89 12.62 5.49 -15.77
CA GLY A 89 12.54 6.57 -14.78
C GLY A 89 11.22 6.66 -14.05
N SER A 90 10.31 5.68 -14.27
CA SER A 90 9.11 5.51 -13.47
C SER A 90 9.35 4.57 -12.30
N ASN A 91 8.42 4.61 -11.33
CA ASN A 91 8.39 3.76 -10.16
C ASN A 91 7.07 2.99 -10.12
N LEU A 92 7.11 1.67 -10.01
CA LEU A 92 5.95 0.84 -9.69
C LEU A 92 6.20 0.15 -8.36
N GLN A 93 5.40 0.49 -7.37
CA GLN A 93 5.47 -0.05 -6.02
C GLN A 93 4.27 -0.94 -5.76
N CYS A 94 4.53 -2.13 -5.22
CA CYS A 94 3.51 -3.08 -4.78
C CYS A 94 3.50 -3.10 -3.25
N LEU A 95 2.36 -2.79 -2.65
CA LEU A 95 2.17 -2.80 -1.21
C LEU A 95 1.00 -3.72 -0.85
N MET A 96 1.26 -4.74 -0.05
CA MET A 96 0.21 -5.60 0.50
C MET A 96 -0.10 -5.16 1.93
N ILE A 97 -1.37 -4.84 2.18
CA ILE A 97 -1.87 -4.42 3.49
C ILE A 97 -2.72 -5.55 4.08
N ALA A 98 -2.38 -5.95 5.30
CA ALA A 98 -3.18 -6.84 6.13
C ALA A 98 -3.98 -5.99 7.13
N SER A 99 -5.23 -5.67 6.78
CA SER A 99 -6.08 -4.79 7.57
C SER A 99 -6.82 -5.53 8.69
N ALA A 100 -6.86 -4.91 9.87
CA ALA A 100 -7.74 -5.36 10.95
C ALA A 100 -9.19 -4.86 10.78
N ARG A 101 -9.45 -3.94 9.85
CA ARG A 101 -10.78 -3.40 9.56
C ARG A 101 -11.59 -4.39 8.74
N THR A 102 -12.11 -5.41 9.39
CA THR A 102 -12.88 -6.48 8.74
C THR A 102 -14.37 -6.20 8.66
N GLU A 103 -14.89 -5.29 9.50
CA GLU A 103 -16.32 -5.01 9.62
C GLU A 103 -17.00 -4.64 8.29
N PRO A 104 -16.46 -3.76 7.43
CA PRO A 104 -17.10 -3.43 6.16
C PRO A 104 -17.30 -4.66 5.25
N TRP A 105 -16.37 -5.62 5.30
CA TRP A 105 -16.48 -6.86 4.54
C TRP A 105 -17.53 -7.79 5.10
N ILE A 106 -17.56 -7.93 6.44
CA ILE A 106 -18.58 -8.75 7.14
C ILE A 106 -19.96 -8.18 6.83
N GLN A 107 -20.13 -6.86 6.95
CA GLN A 107 -21.39 -6.19 6.66
C GLN A 107 -21.84 -6.39 5.21
N THR A 108 -20.94 -6.18 4.24
CA THR A 108 -21.25 -6.41 2.82
C THR A 108 -21.67 -7.86 2.57
N TRP A 109 -21.02 -8.81 3.24
CA TRP A 109 -21.35 -10.22 3.13
C TRP A 109 -22.72 -10.56 3.75
N GLU A 110 -23.09 -9.96 4.88
CA GLU A 110 -24.41 -10.08 5.51
C GLU A 110 -25.48 -9.44 4.63
N ASP A 111 -25.24 -8.23 4.14
CA ASP A 111 -26.17 -7.45 3.31
C ASP A 111 -26.53 -8.18 2.00
N ALA A 112 -25.58 -8.83 1.37
CA ALA A 112 -25.82 -9.64 0.19
C ALA A 112 -26.82 -10.81 0.41
N ARG A 113 -27.12 -11.13 1.67
CA ARG A 113 -28.01 -12.23 2.08
C ARG A 113 -29.35 -11.77 2.67
N ARG A 114 -29.57 -10.46 2.79
CA ARG A 114 -30.83 -9.89 3.35
C ARG A 114 -32.10 -10.30 2.58
N GLY A 115 -31.98 -10.54 1.27
CA GLY A 115 -33.09 -11.00 0.44
C GLY A 115 -33.30 -12.51 0.39
N SER A 116 -32.52 -13.29 1.14
CA SER A 116 -32.59 -14.74 1.16
C SER A 116 -33.67 -15.26 2.13
N ARG A 117 -33.89 -16.58 2.13
CA ARG A 117 -34.78 -17.24 3.10
C ARG A 117 -34.31 -16.94 4.53
N GLU A 118 -35.28 -16.87 5.48
CA GLU A 118 -35.03 -16.51 6.88
C GLU A 118 -33.90 -17.34 7.52
N SER A 119 -33.90 -18.65 7.31
CA SER A 119 -32.85 -19.55 7.80
C SER A 119 -31.44 -19.18 7.27
N ILE A 120 -31.36 -18.68 6.05
CA ILE A 120 -30.08 -18.22 5.47
C ILE A 120 -29.66 -16.90 6.10
N GLN A 121 -30.60 -16.01 6.40
CA GLN A 121 -30.32 -14.73 7.07
C GLN A 121 -29.85 -14.95 8.52
N GLU A 122 -30.46 -15.87 9.25
CA GLU A 122 -30.05 -16.25 10.61
C GLU A 122 -28.63 -16.83 10.61
N LEU A 123 -28.36 -17.79 9.73
CA LEU A 123 -27.01 -18.35 9.56
C LEU A 123 -25.98 -17.30 9.16
N ALA A 124 -26.37 -16.32 8.33
CA ALA A 124 -25.50 -15.22 7.96
C ALA A 124 -25.14 -14.33 9.16
N LYS A 125 -26.11 -14.01 10.03
CA LYS A 125 -25.88 -13.24 11.26
C LYS A 125 -24.96 -13.98 12.24
N GLU A 126 -25.21 -15.26 12.48
CA GLU A 126 -24.39 -16.10 13.37
C GLU A 126 -22.94 -16.16 12.85
N ARG A 127 -22.78 -16.38 11.56
CA ARG A 127 -21.45 -16.43 10.94
C ARG A 127 -20.74 -15.08 10.95
N GLY A 128 -21.47 -13.99 10.75
CA GLY A 128 -20.96 -12.64 10.89
C GLY A 128 -20.48 -12.35 12.32
N ALA A 129 -21.26 -12.74 13.33
CA ALA A 129 -20.86 -12.63 14.73
C ALA A 129 -19.59 -13.44 15.04
N HIS A 130 -19.48 -14.64 14.49
CA HIS A 130 -18.28 -15.46 14.62
C HIS A 130 -17.05 -14.79 13.97
N PHE A 131 -17.17 -14.23 12.77
CA PHE A 131 -16.08 -13.49 12.12
C PHE A 131 -15.66 -12.25 12.92
N ARG A 132 -16.60 -11.52 13.53
CA ARG A 132 -16.29 -10.40 14.43
C ARG A 132 -15.50 -10.88 15.64
N THR A 133 -15.87 -11.99 16.24
CA THR A 133 -15.14 -12.61 17.37
C THR A 133 -13.71 -12.99 16.94
N LEU A 134 -13.54 -13.61 15.76
CA LEU A 134 -12.23 -13.95 15.23
C LEU A 134 -11.39 -12.72 14.92
N SER A 135 -12.01 -11.64 14.42
CA SER A 135 -11.33 -10.38 14.14
C SER A 135 -10.73 -9.77 15.40
N HIS A 136 -11.47 -9.76 16.50
CA HIS A 136 -11.02 -9.19 17.77
C HIS A 136 -10.05 -10.09 18.53
N GLY A 137 -10.30 -11.40 18.52
CA GLY A 137 -9.56 -12.37 19.35
C GLY A 137 -8.39 -13.05 18.65
N GLN A 138 -8.58 -13.50 17.41
CA GLN A 138 -7.64 -14.37 16.70
C GLN A 138 -6.92 -13.68 15.52
N GLY A 139 -7.11 -12.38 15.34
CA GLY A 139 -6.38 -11.61 14.35
C GLY A 139 -6.80 -11.88 12.91
N LEU A 140 -8.10 -12.15 12.66
CA LEU A 140 -8.64 -12.18 11.29
C LEU A 140 -8.28 -10.86 10.57
N ARG A 141 -7.77 -10.95 9.35
CA ARG A 141 -7.35 -9.80 8.55
C ARG A 141 -7.97 -9.87 7.16
N THR A 142 -8.26 -8.72 6.60
CA THR A 142 -8.51 -8.56 5.17
C THR A 142 -7.23 -8.15 4.48
N PHE A 143 -7.00 -8.67 3.28
CA PHE A 143 -5.79 -8.36 2.52
C PHE A 143 -6.16 -7.53 1.31
N ARG A 144 -5.39 -6.46 1.09
CA ARG A 144 -5.49 -5.59 -0.08
C ARG A 144 -4.12 -5.47 -0.73
N LEU A 145 -4.08 -5.45 -2.04
CA LEU A 145 -2.87 -5.21 -2.82
C LEU A 145 -2.99 -3.86 -3.51
N LEU A 146 -2.05 -2.97 -3.20
CA LEU A 146 -1.95 -1.66 -3.82
C LEU A 146 -0.81 -1.65 -4.82
N LEU A 147 -1.07 -1.19 -6.02
CA LEU A 147 -0.10 -0.94 -7.07
C LEU A 147 -0.02 0.56 -7.28
N SER A 148 1.04 1.18 -6.77
CA SER A 148 1.28 2.61 -6.89
C SER A 148 2.31 2.88 -7.98
N TYR A 149 1.89 3.55 -9.03
CA TYR A 149 2.75 4.01 -10.12
C TYR A 149 3.03 5.49 -9.99
N SER A 150 4.26 5.89 -10.22
CA SER A 150 4.64 7.29 -10.31
C SER A 150 5.76 7.53 -11.30
N GLU A 151 5.68 8.65 -12.01
CA GLU A 151 6.67 9.12 -12.94
C GLU A 151 7.13 10.53 -12.53
N SER A 152 8.44 10.79 -12.62
CA SER A 152 8.98 12.11 -12.33
C SER A 152 8.48 13.13 -13.35
N ARG A 153 8.11 14.35 -12.89
CA ARG A 153 7.70 15.44 -13.78
C ARG A 153 8.79 15.83 -14.78
N SER A 154 10.06 15.64 -14.45
CA SER A 154 11.18 15.90 -15.36
C SER A 154 11.35 14.81 -16.43
N ALA A 155 10.88 13.59 -16.18
CA ALA A 155 10.92 12.48 -17.13
C ALA A 155 9.57 12.28 -17.85
N PHE A 156 8.55 13.03 -17.47
CA PHE A 156 7.20 12.94 -18.01
C PHE A 156 7.18 13.19 -19.52
N LYS A 157 6.79 12.19 -20.27
CA LYS A 157 6.73 12.26 -21.74
C LYS A 157 5.34 12.63 -22.25
N SER A 158 4.31 11.93 -21.78
CA SER A 158 2.94 12.24 -22.17
C SER A 158 1.94 11.70 -21.16
N LEU A 159 0.82 12.36 -21.07
CA LEU A 159 -0.33 11.95 -20.24
C LEU A 159 -0.92 10.64 -20.76
N GLU A 160 -0.99 10.51 -22.08
CA GLU A 160 -1.53 9.32 -22.75
C GLU A 160 -0.73 8.07 -22.39
N ALA A 161 0.60 8.18 -22.27
CA ALA A 161 1.46 7.05 -21.91
C ALA A 161 1.13 6.52 -20.49
N ILE A 162 0.93 7.42 -19.51
CA ILE A 162 0.55 7.02 -18.14
C ILE A 162 -0.84 6.36 -18.15
N LEU A 163 -1.80 6.93 -18.87
CA LEU A 163 -3.14 6.39 -18.96
C LEU A 163 -3.16 5.03 -19.67
N ALA A 164 -2.39 4.87 -20.74
CA ALA A 164 -2.25 3.60 -21.44
C ALA A 164 -1.62 2.53 -20.54
N PHE A 165 -0.60 2.87 -19.78
CA PHE A 165 0.03 1.95 -18.83
C PHE A 165 -0.94 1.55 -17.71
N ARG A 166 -1.73 2.49 -17.16
CA ARG A 166 -2.78 2.18 -16.18
C ARG A 166 -3.81 1.21 -16.73
N GLU A 167 -4.28 1.46 -17.96
CA GLU A 167 -5.26 0.60 -18.62
C GLU A 167 -4.70 -0.80 -18.88
N GLN A 168 -3.47 -0.89 -19.31
CA GLN A 168 -2.77 -2.18 -19.49
C GLN A 168 -2.70 -2.97 -18.17
N LEU A 169 -2.26 -2.34 -17.05
CA LEU A 169 -2.24 -2.99 -15.74
C LEU A 169 -3.65 -3.42 -15.32
N THR A 170 -4.63 -2.54 -15.48
CA THR A 170 -6.02 -2.82 -15.12
C THR A 170 -6.55 -4.02 -15.90
N THR A 171 -6.32 -4.06 -17.20
CA THR A 171 -6.77 -5.16 -18.09
C THR A 171 -6.07 -6.46 -17.71
N THR A 172 -4.77 -6.42 -17.43
CA THR A 172 -4.01 -7.60 -17.01
C THR A 172 -4.54 -8.17 -15.70
N LEU A 173 -4.74 -7.33 -14.67
CA LEU A 173 -5.28 -7.76 -13.38
C LEU A 173 -6.70 -8.33 -13.51
N LYS A 174 -7.56 -7.68 -14.29
CA LYS A 174 -8.91 -8.20 -14.59
C LYS A 174 -8.86 -9.52 -15.35
N GLY A 175 -7.89 -9.69 -16.26
CA GLY A 175 -7.65 -10.96 -16.96
C GLY A 175 -7.29 -12.12 -16.01
N TRP A 176 -6.71 -11.82 -14.84
CA TRP A 176 -6.47 -12.79 -13.77
C TRP A 176 -7.69 -12.99 -12.85
N GLY A 177 -8.83 -12.40 -13.18
CA GLY A 177 -10.06 -12.47 -12.38
C GLY A 177 -10.05 -11.59 -11.15
N LEU A 178 -9.14 -10.63 -11.04
CA LEU A 178 -9.04 -9.74 -9.91
C LEU A 178 -9.90 -8.48 -10.10
N PRO A 179 -10.68 -8.04 -9.09
CA PRO A 179 -11.33 -6.74 -9.11
C PRO A 179 -10.28 -5.64 -9.03
N VAL A 180 -10.45 -4.58 -9.81
CA VAL A 180 -9.52 -3.45 -9.80
C VAL A 180 -10.28 -2.16 -9.56
N LYS A 181 -9.82 -1.39 -8.58
CA LYS A 181 -10.31 -0.06 -8.23
C LYS A 181 -9.20 0.96 -8.45
N VAL A 182 -9.48 2.03 -9.16
CA VAL A 182 -8.61 3.22 -9.24
C VAL A 182 -8.88 4.08 -8.02
N TRP A 183 -7.85 4.42 -7.25
CA TRP A 183 -7.99 5.22 -6.05
C TRP A 183 -8.40 6.65 -6.35
N GLN A 184 -9.29 7.16 -5.51
CA GLN A 184 -9.70 8.54 -5.39
C GLN A 184 -9.01 9.20 -4.18
N PRO A 185 -9.08 10.51 -3.99
CA PRO A 185 -8.53 11.18 -2.80
C PRO A 185 -9.05 10.62 -1.48
N SER A 186 -10.33 10.22 -1.41
CA SER A 186 -10.93 9.58 -0.24
C SER A 186 -10.26 8.25 0.10
N ASP A 187 -9.91 7.44 -0.92
CA ASP A 187 -9.22 6.17 -0.72
C ASP A 187 -7.79 6.37 -0.21
N LEU A 188 -7.11 7.42 -0.69
CA LEU A 188 -5.79 7.80 -0.21
C LEU A 188 -5.84 8.21 1.27
N LEU A 189 -6.81 9.04 1.66
CA LEU A 189 -6.97 9.47 3.06
C LEU A 189 -7.28 8.27 3.96
N PHE A 190 -8.17 7.38 3.51
CA PHE A 190 -8.48 6.15 4.24
C PHE A 190 -7.25 5.25 4.40
N GLY A 191 -6.48 5.05 3.33
CA GLY A 191 -5.26 4.24 3.37
C GLY A 191 -4.18 4.84 4.27
N LEU A 192 -4.01 6.16 4.27
CA LEU A 192 -3.08 6.86 5.16
C LEU A 192 -3.52 6.74 6.63
N ASP A 193 -4.80 6.94 6.93
CA ASP A 193 -5.33 6.75 8.27
C ASP A 193 -5.11 5.31 8.77
N GLU A 194 -5.35 4.33 7.93
CA GLU A 194 -5.13 2.94 8.27
C GLU A 194 -3.67 2.61 8.58
N LEU A 195 -2.73 3.20 7.84
CA LEU A 195 -1.30 2.99 8.03
C LEU A 195 -0.73 3.76 9.23
N LEU A 196 -1.23 4.98 9.46
CA LEU A 196 -0.70 5.86 10.49
C LEU A 196 -1.37 5.67 11.85
N ASN A 197 -2.61 5.19 11.88
CA ASN A 197 -3.39 4.98 13.10
C ASN A 197 -3.82 3.50 13.28
N PRO A 198 -2.89 2.56 13.38
CA PRO A 198 -3.23 1.14 13.46
C PRO A 198 -4.03 0.75 14.72
N SER A 199 -3.90 1.50 15.81
CA SER A 199 -4.61 1.26 17.07
C SER A 199 -6.12 1.57 16.99
N ASP A 200 -6.52 2.50 16.13
CA ASP A 200 -7.93 2.88 15.96
C ASP A 200 -8.68 1.93 15.02
N GLN A 201 -7.98 1.06 14.32
CA GLN A 201 -8.57 0.08 13.41
C GLN A 201 -9.58 -0.87 14.09
N LEU A 202 -9.46 -1.06 15.39
CA LEU A 202 -10.36 -1.91 16.19
C LEU A 202 -11.57 -1.16 16.76
N LYS A 203 -11.56 0.18 16.75
CA LYS A 203 -12.52 0.98 17.52
C LYS A 203 -13.59 1.70 16.70
N THR A 204 -13.33 2.07 15.46
CA THR A 204 -14.30 2.85 14.68
C THR A 204 -14.09 2.68 13.18
N PRO A 205 -15.15 2.41 12.39
CA PRO A 205 -15.06 2.59 10.95
C PRO A 205 -14.83 4.09 10.67
N ALA A 206 -13.75 4.42 9.97
CA ALA A 206 -13.54 5.78 9.53
C ALA A 206 -14.66 6.15 8.55
N VAL A 207 -15.54 7.04 8.97
CA VAL A 207 -16.55 7.64 8.11
C VAL A 207 -15.88 8.84 7.46
N PHE A 208 -15.52 8.72 6.19
CA PHE A 208 -15.07 9.86 5.39
C PHE A 208 -16.29 10.44 4.65
N TRP A 209 -16.46 11.71 4.82
CA TRP A 209 -17.52 12.53 4.22
C TRP A 209 -17.26 12.78 2.73
#